data_b6ce1e6700e51a53baf5531ff505a818
#
_entry.id   b6ce1e6700e51a53baf5531ff505a818
#
_cell.length_a   1.000
_cell.length_b   1.000
_cell.length_c   1.000
_cell.angle_alpha   90.00
_cell.angle_beta   90.00
_cell.angle_gamma   90.00
#
_symmetry.space_group_name_H-M   'P 1'
#
loop_
_entity.id
_entity.type
_entity.pdbx_description
1 polymer ?
#
loop_
_entity_poly.entity_id
_entity_poly.type
_entity_poly.pdbx_seq_one_letter_code
_entity_poly.pdbx_strand_id
1 'polypeptide(L)'
;MRYLKLVSIGLALLLGAVAVSAQDASAKPALTLERTACFGSCPIYSVTIYDDGTVVYQGERYVDVTGEQTSQIDPATVQMAVEAFADAGYFEWDESYTDMYVTDLPSVISSVTRDGETHRIERYGGDGSAPLLLPFLENWIDIMANTAQWTGAQPGITSVGMDPPVITLERTPCFGFCPTYNVAAFADGTLVYTGIANVERIGVYELHTDPLAVESVIQRAQATGYFGWQDAYDQMVITDQPTVITSLQSADQFKQITRYGGDANAPVGLLWVEDSIDQLVTDAAQ
;
A
#
# COMPACT_ATOMS: atom_id res chain seq x y z
N MET A 1 -62.19 -25.08 -66.48
CA MET A 1 -61.59 -25.20 -65.14
C MET A 1 -60.06 -25.17 -65.27
N ARG A 2 -59.43 -24.05 -64.95
CA ARG A 2 -57.97 -23.88 -65.01
C ARG A 2 -57.43 -23.86 -63.58
N TYR A 3 -56.63 -24.82 -63.24
CA TYR A 3 -55.92 -24.88 -61.90
C TYR A 3 -54.66 -24.03 -61.94
N LEU A 4 -54.64 -23.03 -61.07
CA LEU A 4 -53.49 -22.16 -60.87
C LEU A 4 -52.58 -22.84 -59.82
N LYS A 5 -51.34 -23.17 -60.21
CA LYS A 5 -50.32 -23.70 -59.28
C LYS A 5 -49.59 -22.54 -58.64
N LEU A 6 -49.73 -22.37 -57.33
CA LEU A 6 -48.92 -21.48 -56.51
C LEU A 6 -47.55 -22.13 -56.26
N VAL A 7 -46.52 -21.46 -56.71
CA VAL A 7 -45.10 -21.80 -56.36
C VAL A 7 -44.71 -20.98 -55.14
N SER A 8 -44.48 -21.65 -54.00
CA SER A 8 -43.97 -21.04 -52.81
C SER A 8 -42.45 -21.03 -52.87
N ILE A 9 -41.84 -19.83 -52.94
CA ILE A 9 -40.40 -19.63 -52.83
C ILE A 9 -40.08 -19.48 -51.36
N GLY A 10 -39.48 -20.51 -50.78
CA GLY A 10 -38.92 -20.46 -49.38
C GLY A 10 -37.57 -19.72 -49.36
N LEU A 11 -37.56 -18.56 -48.69
CA LEU A 11 -36.35 -17.81 -48.43
C LEU A 11 -35.68 -18.40 -47.20
N ALA A 12 -34.61 -19.16 -47.37
CA ALA A 12 -33.78 -19.66 -46.27
C ALA A 12 -32.81 -18.54 -45.78
N LEU A 13 -33.09 -17.96 -44.63
CA LEU A 13 -32.15 -17.08 -43.94
C LEU A 13 -31.04 -17.93 -43.29
N LEU A 14 -29.85 -17.90 -43.86
CA LEU A 14 -28.62 -18.40 -43.24
C LEU A 14 -28.16 -17.39 -42.20
N LEU A 15 -28.50 -17.64 -40.91
CA LEU A 15 -27.88 -16.98 -39.78
C LEU A 15 -26.48 -17.54 -39.62
N GLY A 16 -25.48 -16.81 -40.13
CA GLY A 16 -24.07 -17.08 -39.84
C GLY A 16 -23.79 -16.72 -38.37
N ALA A 17 -23.61 -17.73 -37.53
CA ALA A 17 -23.07 -17.53 -36.20
C ALA A 17 -21.60 -17.11 -36.33
N VAL A 18 -21.29 -15.84 -36.06
CA VAL A 18 -19.93 -15.37 -35.85
C VAL A 18 -19.53 -15.91 -34.48
N ALA A 19 -18.75 -16.97 -34.45
CA ALA A 19 -18.06 -17.42 -33.27
C ALA A 19 -17.00 -16.36 -32.95
N VAL A 20 -17.29 -15.46 -31.99
CA VAL A 20 -16.28 -14.67 -31.32
C VAL A 20 -15.51 -15.68 -30.46
N SER A 21 -14.33 -16.10 -30.93
CA SER A 21 -13.36 -16.75 -30.05
C SER A 21 -12.97 -15.75 -28.97
N ALA A 22 -13.53 -15.88 -27.78
CA ALA A 22 -12.90 -15.35 -26.59
C ALA A 22 -11.53 -16.04 -26.52
N GLN A 23 -10.45 -15.31 -26.85
CA GLN A 23 -9.14 -15.69 -26.40
C GLN A 23 -9.22 -15.56 -24.86
N ASP A 24 -9.19 -16.70 -24.18
CA ASP A 24 -8.81 -16.76 -22.77
C ASP A 24 -7.38 -16.23 -22.68
N ALA A 25 -7.23 -14.92 -22.56
CA ALA A 25 -6.01 -14.33 -22.08
C ALA A 25 -5.94 -14.72 -20.60
N SER A 26 -5.22 -15.81 -20.30
CA SER A 26 -4.96 -16.16 -18.90
C SER A 26 -4.29 -14.96 -18.23
N ALA A 27 -4.86 -14.49 -17.13
CA ALA A 27 -4.32 -13.41 -16.33
C ALA A 27 -2.84 -13.66 -16.02
N LYS A 28 -2.01 -12.60 -16.10
CA LYS A 28 -0.57 -12.70 -15.89
C LYS A 28 -0.21 -12.02 -14.57
N PRO A 29 0.74 -12.59 -13.80
CA PRO A 29 1.26 -11.90 -12.64
C PRO A 29 1.82 -10.52 -13.03
N ALA A 30 1.29 -9.47 -12.39
CA ALA A 30 1.76 -8.09 -12.53
C ALA A 30 2.68 -7.69 -11.38
N LEU A 31 2.28 -8.04 -10.15
CA LEU A 31 3.04 -7.77 -8.93
C LEU A 31 3.06 -9.03 -8.07
N THR A 32 4.21 -9.35 -7.48
CA THR A 32 4.32 -10.41 -6.48
C THR A 32 5.06 -9.92 -5.25
N LEU A 33 4.71 -10.48 -4.10
CA LEU A 33 5.42 -10.25 -2.86
C LEU A 33 5.49 -11.57 -2.08
N GLU A 34 6.66 -11.86 -1.51
CA GLU A 34 6.87 -12.96 -0.57
C GLU A 34 7.56 -12.41 0.67
N ARG A 35 7.03 -12.75 1.85
CA ARG A 35 7.65 -12.46 3.14
C ARG A 35 8.10 -13.76 3.77
N THR A 36 9.41 -13.86 4.02
CA THR A 36 10.04 -15.07 4.47
C THR A 36 10.08 -15.19 6.00
N ALA A 37 10.55 -16.34 6.48
CA ALA A 37 10.76 -16.59 7.90
C ALA A 37 11.83 -15.65 8.50
N CYS A 38 11.65 -15.35 9.79
CA CYS A 38 12.69 -14.76 10.65
C CYS A 38 12.99 -15.70 11.83
N PHE A 39 13.94 -15.33 12.67
CA PHE A 39 14.13 -16.00 13.95
C PHE A 39 13.10 -15.47 14.96
N GLY A 40 11.84 -15.94 14.82
CA GLY A 40 10.72 -15.49 15.65
C GLY A 40 9.38 -15.82 15.00
N SER A 41 8.39 -14.96 15.25
CA SER A 41 7.01 -15.15 14.79
C SER A 41 6.64 -14.18 13.64
N CYS A 42 7.54 -14.01 12.68
CA CYS A 42 7.23 -13.17 11.51
C CYS A 42 6.17 -13.86 10.63
N PRO A 43 5.19 -13.11 10.13
CA PRO A 43 4.25 -13.63 9.14
C PRO A 43 4.98 -14.16 7.90
N ILE A 44 4.67 -15.39 7.51
CA ILE A 44 5.22 -16.06 6.32
C ILE A 44 4.08 -16.26 5.34
N TYR A 45 4.15 -15.59 4.20
CA TYR A 45 3.13 -15.65 3.16
C TYR A 45 3.65 -15.11 1.84
N SER A 46 2.91 -15.39 0.78
CA SER A 46 3.09 -14.72 -0.50
C SER A 46 1.77 -14.17 -1.01
N VAL A 47 1.86 -13.14 -1.86
CA VAL A 47 0.73 -12.60 -2.60
C VAL A 47 1.12 -12.37 -4.04
N THR A 48 0.21 -12.69 -4.97
CA THR A 48 0.31 -12.40 -6.39
C THR A 48 -0.89 -11.57 -6.80
N ILE A 49 -0.64 -10.43 -7.41
CA ILE A 49 -1.65 -9.58 -8.03
C ILE A 49 -1.50 -9.74 -9.55
N TYR A 50 -2.57 -10.14 -10.19
CA TYR A 50 -2.63 -10.35 -11.63
C TYR A 50 -3.09 -9.09 -12.36
N ASP A 51 -2.79 -8.99 -13.65
CA ASP A 51 -3.14 -7.86 -14.51
C ASP A 51 -4.64 -7.62 -14.66
N ASP A 52 -5.47 -8.65 -14.43
CA ASP A 52 -6.93 -8.57 -14.38
C ASP A 52 -7.48 -8.15 -13.00
N GLY A 53 -6.61 -7.84 -12.04
CA GLY A 53 -6.96 -7.46 -10.67
C GLY A 53 -7.21 -8.63 -9.73
N THR A 54 -7.08 -9.87 -10.18
CA THR A 54 -7.14 -11.03 -9.29
C THR A 54 -5.98 -10.99 -8.31
N VAL A 55 -6.28 -11.15 -7.02
CA VAL A 55 -5.28 -11.27 -5.94
C VAL A 55 -5.32 -12.70 -5.42
N VAL A 56 -4.17 -13.36 -5.38
CA VAL A 56 -4.00 -14.67 -4.78
C VAL A 56 -3.01 -14.56 -3.63
N TYR A 57 -3.48 -14.82 -2.43
CA TYR A 57 -2.69 -14.89 -1.19
C TYR A 57 -2.44 -16.34 -0.82
N GLN A 58 -1.26 -16.64 -0.33
CA GLN A 58 -0.88 -17.95 0.22
C GLN A 58 -0.26 -17.77 1.60
N GLY A 59 -1.03 -18.01 2.66
CA GLY A 59 -0.56 -17.97 4.04
C GLY A 59 0.09 -19.27 4.47
N GLU A 60 1.28 -19.20 5.10
CA GLU A 60 2.01 -20.36 5.56
C GLU A 60 2.03 -20.46 7.09
N ARG A 61 2.56 -19.46 7.77
CA ARG A 61 2.78 -19.50 9.22
C ARG A 61 2.76 -18.10 9.84
N TYR A 62 2.37 -18.03 11.11
CA TYR A 62 2.28 -16.78 11.88
C TYR A 62 1.36 -15.75 11.23
N VAL A 63 0.29 -16.22 10.61
CA VAL A 63 -0.79 -15.46 9.99
C VAL A 63 -2.12 -15.98 10.51
N ASP A 64 -3.15 -15.15 10.51
CA ASP A 64 -4.49 -15.54 10.99
C ASP A 64 -5.15 -16.54 10.05
N VAL A 65 -4.87 -16.46 8.74
CA VAL A 65 -5.41 -17.35 7.72
C VAL A 65 -4.29 -18.03 6.95
N THR A 66 -4.19 -19.36 7.09
CA THR A 66 -3.26 -20.19 6.32
C THR A 66 -3.93 -20.76 5.08
N GLY A 67 -3.10 -21.12 4.07
CA GLY A 67 -3.57 -21.62 2.78
C GLY A 67 -3.94 -20.51 1.81
N GLU A 68 -4.52 -20.91 0.69
CA GLU A 68 -4.86 -19.99 -0.40
C GLU A 68 -6.14 -19.18 -0.11
N GLN A 69 -6.08 -17.90 -0.38
CA GLN A 69 -7.22 -16.98 -0.39
C GLN A 69 -7.19 -16.16 -1.67
N THR A 70 -8.36 -15.74 -2.12
CA THR A 70 -8.48 -14.90 -3.31
C THR A 70 -9.35 -13.69 -3.04
N SER A 71 -9.00 -12.58 -3.67
CA SER A 71 -9.82 -11.37 -3.72
C SER A 71 -9.69 -10.70 -5.08
N GLN A 72 -10.34 -9.56 -5.25
CA GLN A 72 -10.34 -8.81 -6.49
C GLN A 72 -10.15 -7.33 -6.19
N ILE A 73 -9.26 -6.70 -6.96
CA ILE A 73 -9.09 -5.24 -6.98
C ILE A 73 -9.36 -4.74 -8.41
N ASP A 74 -9.48 -3.42 -8.57
CA ASP A 74 -9.67 -2.82 -9.89
C ASP A 74 -8.41 -3.02 -10.75
N PRO A 75 -8.50 -3.61 -11.95
CA PRO A 75 -7.37 -3.75 -12.87
C PRO A 75 -6.66 -2.41 -13.18
N ALA A 76 -7.39 -1.29 -13.18
CA ALA A 76 -6.79 0.03 -13.35
C ALA A 76 -5.84 0.39 -12.19
N THR A 77 -6.13 -0.05 -10.97
CA THR A 77 -5.24 0.10 -9.81
C THR A 77 -3.95 -0.69 -10.00
N VAL A 78 -4.03 -1.90 -10.55
CA VAL A 78 -2.85 -2.73 -10.84
C VAL A 78 -1.95 -2.04 -11.87
N GLN A 79 -2.54 -1.52 -12.93
CA GLN A 79 -1.77 -0.81 -13.96
C GLN A 79 -1.11 0.45 -13.40
N MET A 80 -1.84 1.26 -12.61
CA MET A 80 -1.25 2.42 -11.93
C MET A 80 -0.08 2.02 -11.02
N ALA A 81 -0.21 0.89 -10.31
CA ALA A 81 0.85 0.42 -9.43
C ALA A 81 2.11 0.06 -10.22
N VAL A 82 1.99 -0.70 -11.31
CA VAL A 82 3.13 -1.05 -12.17
C VAL A 82 3.86 0.20 -12.66
N GLU A 83 3.12 1.22 -13.12
CA GLU A 83 3.73 2.49 -13.56
C GLU A 83 4.39 3.24 -12.38
N ALA A 84 3.77 3.27 -11.20
CA ALA A 84 4.35 3.92 -10.03
C ALA A 84 5.64 3.24 -9.54
N PHE A 85 5.74 1.90 -9.65
CA PHE A 85 6.99 1.18 -9.40
C PHE A 85 8.08 1.56 -10.41
N ALA A 86 7.72 1.69 -11.69
CA ALA A 86 8.65 2.12 -12.72
C ALA A 86 9.12 3.57 -12.51
N ASP A 87 8.20 4.48 -12.18
CA ASP A 87 8.52 5.89 -11.90
C ASP A 87 9.43 6.05 -10.66
N ALA A 88 9.32 5.13 -9.69
CA ALA A 88 10.21 5.08 -8.52
C ALA A 88 11.62 4.54 -8.84
N GLY A 89 11.84 3.98 -10.03
CA GLY A 89 13.15 3.43 -10.46
C GLY A 89 13.30 1.93 -10.18
N TYR A 90 12.24 1.20 -9.89
CA TYR A 90 12.29 -0.21 -9.49
C TYR A 90 13.04 -1.10 -10.50
N PHE A 91 12.91 -0.84 -11.79
CA PHE A 91 13.54 -1.62 -12.86
C PHE A 91 15.03 -1.35 -13.04
N GLU A 92 15.54 -0.26 -12.46
CA GLU A 92 16.96 0.14 -12.50
C GLU A 92 17.72 -0.31 -11.24
N TRP A 93 17.02 -0.78 -10.21
CA TRP A 93 17.64 -1.22 -8.96
C TRP A 93 18.24 -2.61 -9.07
N ASP A 94 19.22 -2.92 -8.19
CA ASP A 94 19.82 -4.24 -8.15
C ASP A 94 18.82 -5.33 -7.73
N GLU A 95 19.00 -6.55 -8.26
CA GLU A 95 18.13 -7.69 -7.98
C GLU A 95 18.32 -8.25 -6.56
N SER A 96 19.34 -7.81 -5.83
CA SER A 96 19.68 -8.35 -4.52
C SER A 96 20.28 -7.32 -3.58
N TYR A 97 19.66 -7.17 -2.42
CA TYR A 97 20.10 -6.42 -1.26
C TYR A 97 20.12 -7.39 -0.07
N THR A 98 21.17 -8.19 0.03
CA THR A 98 21.25 -9.32 0.97
C THR A 98 22.51 -9.31 1.85
N ASP A 99 23.19 -8.16 1.94
CA ASP A 99 24.31 -8.00 2.86
C ASP A 99 23.81 -8.05 4.31
N MET A 100 24.28 -9.04 5.04
CA MET A 100 23.82 -9.32 6.41
C MET A 100 24.71 -8.64 7.44
N TYR A 101 24.24 -7.52 8.00
CA TYR A 101 24.86 -6.89 9.18
C TYR A 101 24.28 -7.44 10.49
N VAL A 102 23.06 -7.95 10.46
CA VAL A 102 22.32 -8.54 11.58
C VAL A 102 21.70 -9.83 11.08
N THR A 103 21.74 -10.89 11.85
CA THR A 103 21.02 -12.13 11.57
C THR A 103 19.58 -12.03 12.10
N ASP A 104 18.73 -12.98 11.72
CA ASP A 104 17.42 -13.21 12.33
C ASP A 104 16.24 -12.38 11.79
N LEU A 105 16.45 -11.51 10.77
CA LEU A 105 15.39 -10.77 10.11
C LEU A 105 14.84 -11.51 8.88
N PRO A 106 13.59 -11.25 8.46
CA PRO A 106 13.04 -11.86 7.25
C PRO A 106 13.62 -11.19 6.00
N SER A 107 13.60 -11.92 4.88
CA SER A 107 13.72 -11.32 3.56
C SER A 107 12.33 -10.98 3.01
N VAL A 108 12.29 -9.98 2.15
CA VAL A 108 11.16 -9.66 1.31
C VAL A 108 11.58 -9.84 -0.14
N ILE A 109 10.78 -10.56 -0.90
CA ILE A 109 11.02 -10.80 -2.31
C ILE A 109 9.85 -10.20 -3.07
N SER A 110 10.13 -9.22 -3.91
CA SER A 110 9.12 -8.59 -4.75
C SER A 110 9.42 -8.78 -6.22
N SER A 111 8.40 -8.77 -7.07
CA SER A 111 8.59 -8.66 -8.50
C SER A 111 7.50 -7.80 -9.14
N VAL A 112 7.89 -7.11 -10.21
CA VAL A 112 7.00 -6.29 -11.02
C VAL A 112 7.18 -6.67 -12.48
N THR A 113 6.07 -6.86 -13.19
CA THR A 113 6.06 -7.15 -14.62
C THR A 113 5.51 -5.95 -15.38
N ARG A 114 6.27 -5.41 -16.30
CA ARG A 114 5.88 -4.31 -17.21
C ARG A 114 6.24 -4.68 -18.65
N ASP A 115 5.31 -4.52 -19.58
CA ASP A 115 5.54 -4.78 -21.00
C ASP A 115 6.07 -6.20 -21.33
N GLY A 116 5.80 -7.17 -20.44
CA GLY A 116 6.24 -8.55 -20.55
C GLY A 116 7.63 -8.84 -19.99
N GLU A 117 8.32 -7.84 -19.46
CA GLU A 117 9.57 -7.98 -18.71
C GLU A 117 9.29 -7.97 -17.21
N THR A 118 9.89 -8.92 -16.48
CA THR A 118 9.74 -9.03 -15.02
C THR A 118 11.08 -8.71 -14.37
N HIS A 119 11.05 -7.73 -13.45
CA HIS A 119 12.17 -7.45 -12.56
C HIS A 119 11.85 -7.98 -11.16
N ARG A 120 12.81 -8.70 -10.56
CA ARG A 120 12.65 -9.32 -9.24
C ARG A 120 13.76 -8.84 -8.32
N ILE A 121 13.37 -8.39 -7.12
CA ILE A 121 14.31 -7.93 -6.10
C ILE A 121 14.13 -8.79 -4.84
N GLU A 122 15.26 -9.23 -4.27
CA GLU A 122 15.33 -9.84 -2.95
C GLU A 122 16.03 -8.89 -1.98
N ARG A 123 15.31 -8.46 -0.94
CA ARG A 123 15.84 -7.59 0.09
C ARG A 123 15.81 -8.29 1.45
N TYR A 124 16.98 -8.45 2.06
CA TYR A 124 17.07 -8.85 3.46
C TYR A 124 16.75 -7.68 4.38
N GLY A 125 15.93 -7.91 5.41
CA GLY A 125 15.51 -6.83 6.35
C GLY A 125 16.64 -6.17 7.13
N GLY A 126 17.82 -6.82 7.19
CA GLY A 126 19.02 -6.30 7.82
C GLY A 126 19.98 -5.57 6.87
N ASP A 127 19.67 -5.48 5.59
CA ASP A 127 20.49 -4.77 4.61
C ASP A 127 20.02 -3.31 4.47
N GLY A 128 20.90 -2.36 4.84
CA GLY A 128 20.63 -0.93 4.73
C GLY A 128 21.07 -0.31 3.40
N SER A 129 21.56 -1.10 2.44
CA SER A 129 22.01 -0.58 1.12
C SER A 129 20.87 -0.46 0.12
N ALA A 130 19.70 -1.06 0.42
CA ALA A 130 18.53 -0.99 -0.44
C ALA A 130 18.02 0.47 -0.59
N PRO A 131 17.47 0.82 -1.77
CA PRO A 131 16.85 2.12 -1.97
C PRO A 131 15.76 2.40 -0.93
N LEU A 132 15.69 3.65 -0.45
CA LEU A 132 14.74 4.07 0.58
C LEU A 132 13.29 3.71 0.23
N LEU A 133 12.90 3.87 -1.03
CA LEU A 133 11.52 3.59 -1.46
C LEU A 133 11.16 2.10 -1.50
N LEU A 134 12.13 1.20 -1.61
CA LEU A 134 11.85 -0.23 -1.81
C LEU A 134 10.96 -0.83 -0.70
N PRO A 135 11.27 -0.69 0.61
CA PRO A 135 10.40 -1.23 1.66
C PRO A 135 9.01 -0.58 1.69
N PHE A 136 8.85 0.66 1.23
CA PHE A 136 7.55 1.31 1.13
C PHE A 136 6.73 0.76 -0.04
N LEU A 137 7.37 0.50 -1.18
CA LEU A 137 6.74 -0.15 -2.33
C LEU A 137 6.30 -1.59 -2.01
N GLU A 138 7.14 -2.35 -1.29
CA GLU A 138 6.80 -3.68 -0.79
C GLU A 138 5.56 -3.64 0.12
N ASN A 139 5.50 -2.70 1.06
CA ASN A 139 4.33 -2.49 1.92
C ASN A 139 3.11 -2.02 1.12
N TRP A 140 3.31 -1.27 0.05
CA TRP A 140 2.20 -0.83 -0.78
C TRP A 140 1.54 -1.99 -1.53
N ILE A 141 2.30 -3.04 -1.95
CA ILE A 141 1.72 -4.28 -2.47
C ILE A 141 0.78 -4.91 -1.42
N ASP A 142 1.21 -4.99 -0.16
CA ASP A 142 0.39 -5.51 0.93
C ASP A 142 -0.89 -4.70 1.14
N ILE A 143 -0.79 -3.38 1.11
CA ILE A 143 -1.94 -2.48 1.26
C ILE A 143 -2.94 -2.69 0.11
N MET A 144 -2.47 -2.72 -1.13
CA MET A 144 -3.33 -2.93 -2.30
C MET A 144 -4.02 -4.30 -2.27
N ALA A 145 -3.28 -5.34 -1.90
CA ALA A 145 -3.81 -6.69 -1.76
C ALA A 145 -4.68 -6.86 -0.50
N ASN A 146 -4.68 -5.86 0.41
CA ASN A 146 -5.31 -5.93 1.73
C ASN A 146 -4.92 -7.20 2.49
N THR A 147 -3.62 -7.52 2.51
CA THR A 147 -3.11 -8.74 3.17
C THR A 147 -3.40 -8.77 4.67
N ALA A 148 -3.59 -7.60 5.31
CA ALA A 148 -3.92 -7.48 6.72
C ALA A 148 -5.16 -8.28 7.14
N GLN A 149 -6.15 -8.43 6.24
CA GLN A 149 -7.35 -9.24 6.48
C GLN A 149 -7.03 -10.73 6.70
N TRP A 150 -5.88 -11.21 6.24
CA TRP A 150 -5.46 -12.60 6.35
C TRP A 150 -4.25 -12.79 7.26
N THR A 151 -3.39 -11.78 7.38
CA THR A 151 -2.21 -11.85 8.26
C THR A 151 -2.53 -11.46 9.70
N GLY A 152 -3.62 -10.70 9.93
CA GLY A 152 -3.99 -10.14 11.23
C GLY A 152 -3.21 -8.87 11.61
N ALA A 153 -2.25 -8.45 10.80
CA ALA A 153 -1.45 -7.24 11.06
C ALA A 153 -0.96 -6.59 9.76
N GLN A 154 -0.80 -5.28 9.78
CA GLN A 154 -0.10 -4.56 8.71
C GLN A 154 1.40 -4.89 8.78
N PRO A 155 2.02 -5.29 7.66
CA PRO A 155 3.45 -5.48 7.60
C PRO A 155 4.18 -4.16 7.85
N GLY A 156 5.13 -4.17 8.77
CA GLY A 156 5.99 -3.02 9.04
C GLY A 156 7.12 -2.91 8.02
N ILE A 157 7.65 -1.71 7.83
CA ILE A 157 8.89 -1.50 7.09
C ILE A 157 10.04 -2.04 7.94
N THR A 158 10.78 -3.01 7.42
CA THR A 158 11.94 -3.58 8.09
C THR A 158 13.19 -3.33 7.27
N SER A 159 14.11 -2.54 7.82
CA SER A 159 15.48 -2.39 7.30
C SER A 159 16.40 -1.96 8.44
N VAL A 160 17.54 -2.62 8.58
CA VAL A 160 18.62 -2.18 9.47
C VAL A 160 19.56 -1.30 8.63
N GLY A 161 19.89 -0.12 9.14
CA GLY A 161 20.71 0.87 8.42
C GLY A 161 19.90 1.97 7.75
N MET A 162 18.57 1.83 7.72
CA MET A 162 17.66 2.94 7.49
C MET A 162 17.27 3.54 8.84
N ASP A 163 17.48 4.83 9.03
CA ASP A 163 16.93 5.50 10.19
C ASP A 163 15.40 5.38 10.18
N PRO A 164 14.77 5.06 11.31
CA PRO A 164 13.32 4.99 11.37
C PRO A 164 12.72 6.38 11.14
N PRO A 165 11.51 6.49 10.57
CA PRO A 165 10.81 7.76 10.47
C PRO A 165 10.56 8.32 11.88
N VAL A 166 10.75 9.62 12.03
CA VAL A 166 10.50 10.32 13.30
C VAL A 166 9.06 10.81 13.42
N ILE A 167 8.34 10.86 12.29
CA ILE A 167 6.90 11.14 12.24
C ILE A 167 6.26 10.17 11.26
N THR A 168 5.11 9.60 11.65
CA THR A 168 4.22 8.91 10.69
C THR A 168 2.80 9.45 10.83
N LEU A 169 2.08 9.44 9.70
CA LEU A 169 0.65 9.69 9.65
C LEU A 169 0.02 8.67 8.71
N GLU A 170 -1.07 8.06 9.14
CA GLU A 170 -1.92 7.22 8.29
C GLU A 170 -3.35 7.74 8.33
N ARG A 171 -3.94 7.96 7.16
CA ARG A 171 -5.35 8.27 6.99
C ARG A 171 -6.06 7.10 6.33
N THR A 172 -6.97 6.47 7.08
CA THR A 172 -7.68 5.28 6.62
C THR A 172 -8.91 5.63 5.75
N PRO A 173 -9.46 4.66 5.00
CA PRO A 173 -10.71 4.85 4.28
C PRO A 173 -11.87 5.19 5.22
N CYS A 174 -12.92 5.79 4.66
CA CYS A 174 -14.22 5.99 5.30
C CYS A 174 -15.34 5.46 4.39
N PHE A 175 -16.57 5.52 4.85
CA PHE A 175 -17.71 5.28 3.97
C PHE A 175 -17.96 6.52 3.09
N GLY A 176 -17.18 6.64 2.00
CA GLY A 176 -17.24 7.77 1.07
C GLY A 176 -15.91 8.02 0.38
N PHE A 177 -15.61 9.29 0.10
CA PHE A 177 -14.43 9.72 -0.66
C PHE A 177 -13.35 10.35 0.24
N CYS A 178 -13.09 9.78 1.40
CA CYS A 178 -12.03 10.26 2.26
C CYS A 178 -10.66 10.01 1.61
N PRO A 179 -9.76 11.00 1.63
CA PRO A 179 -8.38 10.79 1.23
C PRO A 179 -7.72 9.70 2.07
N THR A 180 -7.14 8.70 1.40
CA THR A 180 -6.47 7.57 2.03
C THR A 180 -5.02 7.58 1.62
N TYR A 181 -4.11 7.76 2.59
CA TYR A 181 -2.68 7.86 2.35
C TYR A 181 -1.87 7.71 3.62
N ASN A 182 -0.59 7.43 3.47
CA ASN A 182 0.39 7.37 4.53
C ASN A 182 1.51 8.38 4.29
N VAL A 183 2.07 8.90 5.38
CA VAL A 183 3.25 9.76 5.38
C VAL A 183 4.26 9.20 6.37
N ALA A 184 5.51 9.11 5.97
CA ALA A 184 6.65 8.89 6.86
C ALA A 184 7.63 10.05 6.67
N ALA A 185 7.99 10.75 7.75
CA ALA A 185 8.96 11.83 7.71
C ALA A 185 10.21 11.44 8.52
N PHE A 186 11.37 11.69 7.95
CA PHE A 186 12.67 11.38 8.51
C PHE A 186 13.33 12.64 9.05
N ALA A 187 14.26 12.45 9.99
CA ALA A 187 14.94 13.57 10.66
C ALA A 187 15.76 14.45 9.71
N ASP A 188 16.20 13.92 8.59
CA ASP A 188 16.96 14.63 7.54
C ASP A 188 16.09 15.49 6.60
N GLY A 189 14.77 15.48 6.79
CA GLY A 189 13.81 16.20 5.94
C GLY A 189 13.25 15.38 4.79
N THR A 190 13.67 14.12 4.64
CA THR A 190 13.07 13.21 3.65
C THR A 190 11.65 12.85 4.10
N LEU A 191 10.72 12.88 3.15
CA LEU A 191 9.34 12.46 3.34
C LEU A 191 9.03 11.34 2.35
N VAL A 192 8.40 10.27 2.81
CA VAL A 192 7.81 9.27 1.91
C VAL A 192 6.29 9.35 2.03
N TYR A 193 5.67 9.72 0.93
CA TYR A 193 4.22 9.79 0.78
C TYR A 193 3.73 8.57 0.02
N THR A 194 2.74 7.87 0.55
CA THR A 194 2.08 6.73 -0.12
C THR A 194 0.61 7.06 -0.32
N GLY A 195 0.23 7.45 -1.53
CA GLY A 195 -1.16 7.69 -1.91
C GLY A 195 -1.87 6.38 -2.24
N ILE A 196 -3.04 6.15 -1.65
CA ILE A 196 -3.77 4.88 -1.73
C ILE A 196 -5.09 5.05 -2.47
N ALA A 197 -5.93 5.98 -2.06
CA ALA A 197 -7.24 6.22 -2.67
C ALA A 197 -7.72 7.65 -2.42
N ASN A 198 -8.52 8.18 -3.36
CA ASN A 198 -9.17 9.50 -3.24
C ASN A 198 -8.18 10.65 -2.99
N VAL A 199 -6.97 10.54 -3.52
CA VAL A 199 -5.90 11.54 -3.47
C VAL A 199 -5.46 11.89 -4.89
N GLU A 200 -4.81 13.03 -5.06
CA GLU A 200 -4.33 13.48 -6.37
C GLU A 200 -3.21 12.59 -6.91
N ARG A 201 -2.33 12.10 -6.01
CA ARG A 201 -1.19 11.25 -6.35
C ARG A 201 -1.37 9.87 -5.74
N ILE A 202 -1.58 8.87 -6.58
CA ILE A 202 -1.59 7.46 -6.18
C ILE A 202 -0.19 6.90 -6.42
N GLY A 203 0.38 6.19 -5.45
CA GLY A 203 1.73 5.61 -5.52
C GLY A 203 2.62 6.03 -4.37
N VAL A 204 3.89 5.65 -4.44
CA VAL A 204 4.91 5.96 -3.43
C VAL A 204 5.84 7.04 -4.00
N TYR A 205 6.00 8.12 -3.26
CA TYR A 205 6.77 9.31 -3.68
C TYR A 205 7.73 9.71 -2.58
N GLU A 206 8.98 9.93 -2.95
CA GLU A 206 9.96 10.60 -2.11
C GLU A 206 9.88 12.10 -2.35
N LEU A 207 9.75 12.85 -1.26
CA LEU A 207 9.68 14.30 -1.23
C LEU A 207 10.73 14.81 -0.23
N HIS A 208 11.08 16.08 -0.31
CA HIS A 208 12.05 16.67 0.59
C HIS A 208 11.55 18.00 1.15
N THR A 209 11.79 18.21 2.43
CA THR A 209 11.52 19.47 3.12
C THR A 209 12.74 19.90 3.95
N ASP A 210 12.69 21.08 4.54
CA ASP A 210 13.72 21.52 5.49
C ASP A 210 13.67 20.59 6.73
N PRO A 211 14.79 19.96 7.17
CA PRO A 211 14.86 19.20 8.40
C PRO A 211 14.29 19.93 9.60
N LEU A 212 14.46 21.24 9.66
CA LEU A 212 13.90 22.09 10.74
C LEU A 212 12.37 22.15 10.71
N ALA A 213 11.73 21.93 9.55
CA ALA A 213 10.28 21.85 9.46
C ALA A 213 9.79 20.58 10.16
N VAL A 214 10.44 19.43 9.92
CA VAL A 214 10.14 18.16 10.60
C VAL A 214 10.32 18.28 12.10
N GLU A 215 11.49 18.80 12.55
CA GLU A 215 11.75 19.05 13.98
C GLU A 215 10.71 19.98 14.60
N SER A 216 10.28 21.03 13.90
CA SER A 216 9.27 21.98 14.35
C SER A 216 7.92 21.32 14.63
N VAL A 217 7.50 20.32 13.84
CA VAL A 217 6.28 19.55 14.11
C VAL A 217 6.40 18.78 15.41
N ILE A 218 7.53 18.11 15.65
CA ILE A 218 7.77 17.34 16.88
C ILE A 218 7.77 18.28 18.11
N GLN A 219 8.46 19.40 18.01
CA GLN A 219 8.53 20.38 19.10
C GLN A 219 7.15 20.98 19.44
N ARG A 220 6.36 21.30 18.44
CA ARG A 220 4.98 21.79 18.63
C ARG A 220 4.09 20.71 19.24
N ALA A 221 4.18 19.47 18.78
CA ALA A 221 3.44 18.36 19.35
C ALA A 221 3.80 18.15 20.83
N GLN A 222 5.09 18.21 21.16
CA GLN A 222 5.55 18.13 22.55
C GLN A 222 4.99 19.29 23.40
N ALA A 223 5.01 20.51 22.88
CA ALA A 223 4.48 21.69 23.57
C ALA A 223 2.97 21.64 23.81
N THR A 224 2.21 20.96 22.92
CA THR A 224 0.76 20.75 23.08
C THR A 224 0.41 19.60 24.01
N GLY A 225 1.39 18.77 24.41
CA GLY A 225 1.21 17.65 25.32
C GLY A 225 0.98 16.29 24.65
N TYR A 226 1.31 16.13 23.36
CA TYR A 226 1.10 14.93 22.56
C TYR A 226 1.56 13.65 23.27
N PHE A 227 2.75 13.65 23.84
CA PHE A 227 3.33 12.47 24.51
C PHE A 227 2.60 12.06 25.80
N GLY A 228 1.77 12.95 26.36
CA GLY A 228 0.97 12.71 27.56
C GLY A 228 -0.50 12.35 27.29
N TRP A 229 -0.95 12.40 26.02
CA TRP A 229 -2.33 12.07 25.67
C TRP A 229 -2.58 10.56 25.69
N GLN A 230 -3.86 10.14 25.56
CA GLN A 230 -4.22 8.73 25.46
C GLN A 230 -3.71 8.14 24.15
N ASP A 231 -3.52 6.80 24.13
CA ASP A 231 -3.07 6.09 22.92
C ASP A 231 -4.21 5.94 21.88
N ALA A 232 -5.46 6.04 22.33
CA ALA A 232 -6.63 5.90 21.47
C ALA A 232 -7.75 6.86 21.85
N TYR A 233 -8.38 7.41 20.82
CA TYR A 233 -9.63 8.15 20.81
C TYR A 233 -10.52 7.49 19.77
N ASP A 234 -11.17 6.39 20.16
CA ASP A 234 -11.87 5.47 19.25
C ASP A 234 -13.37 5.28 19.60
N GLN A 235 -13.91 6.15 20.46
CA GLN A 235 -15.32 6.09 20.79
C GLN A 235 -16.18 6.51 19.58
N MET A 236 -16.88 5.54 19.03
CA MET A 236 -17.79 5.75 17.91
C MET A 236 -19.07 6.42 18.36
N VAL A 237 -19.14 7.74 18.23
CA VAL A 237 -20.38 8.53 18.39
C VAL A 237 -21.11 8.70 17.05
N ILE A 238 -20.35 8.74 15.95
CA ILE A 238 -20.83 8.84 14.56
C ILE A 238 -20.11 7.73 13.78
N THR A 239 -20.83 6.94 12.98
CA THR A 239 -20.25 5.91 12.11
C THR A 239 -19.66 6.52 10.83
N ASP A 240 -18.92 5.70 10.10
CA ASP A 240 -18.48 5.98 8.72
C ASP A 240 -17.39 7.06 8.57
N GLN A 241 -16.71 7.45 9.65
CA GLN A 241 -15.59 8.38 9.62
C GLN A 241 -14.25 7.66 9.47
N PRO A 242 -13.22 8.31 8.90
CA PRO A 242 -11.89 7.72 8.81
C PRO A 242 -11.22 7.67 10.18
N THR A 243 -10.27 6.76 10.32
CA THR A 243 -9.32 6.78 11.43
C THR A 243 -8.04 7.49 10.98
N VAL A 244 -7.42 8.23 11.87
CA VAL A 244 -6.10 8.82 11.70
C VAL A 244 -5.17 8.21 12.75
N ILE A 245 -4.04 7.67 12.30
CA ILE A 245 -3.02 7.12 13.18
C ILE A 245 -1.78 7.99 13.01
N THR A 246 -1.30 8.57 14.10
CA THR A 246 -0.06 9.36 14.12
C THR A 246 0.96 8.70 15.01
N SER A 247 2.24 8.76 14.64
CA SER A 247 3.32 8.47 15.57
C SER A 247 4.38 9.56 15.50
N LEU A 248 4.94 9.89 16.66
CA LEU A 248 6.06 10.82 16.76
C LEU A 248 7.16 10.22 17.65
N GLN A 249 8.40 10.42 17.21
CA GLN A 249 9.61 10.10 17.95
C GLN A 249 10.32 11.40 18.30
N SER A 250 10.46 11.69 19.59
CA SER A 250 11.44 12.67 20.08
C SER A 250 12.70 11.95 20.53
N ALA A 251 13.72 12.69 21.00
CA ALA A 251 14.99 12.09 21.45
C ALA A 251 14.80 10.92 22.43
N ASP A 252 13.85 11.02 23.36
CA ASP A 252 13.68 10.08 24.47
C ASP A 252 12.29 9.40 24.52
N GLN A 253 11.36 9.77 23.63
CA GLN A 253 9.96 9.33 23.72
C GLN A 253 9.40 8.96 22.35
N PHE A 254 8.75 7.82 22.30
CA PHE A 254 7.91 7.42 21.19
C PHE A 254 6.45 7.40 21.62
N LYS A 255 5.57 7.90 20.78
CA LYS A 255 4.13 7.89 21.03
C LYS A 255 3.38 7.67 19.71
N GLN A 256 2.46 6.71 19.74
CA GLN A 256 1.47 6.53 18.68
C GLN A 256 0.09 6.83 19.25
N ILE A 257 -0.74 7.51 18.47
CA ILE A 257 -2.12 7.83 18.81
C ILE A 257 -3.03 7.41 17.65
N THR A 258 -4.07 6.66 17.98
CA THR A 258 -5.14 6.31 17.06
C THR A 258 -6.35 7.19 17.36
N ARG A 259 -6.83 7.94 16.36
CA ARG A 259 -8.01 8.80 16.48
C ARG A 259 -9.06 8.44 15.44
N TYR A 260 -10.23 8.03 15.90
CA TYR A 260 -11.41 7.91 15.06
C TYR A 260 -12.04 9.28 14.82
N GLY A 261 -12.37 9.62 13.57
CA GLY A 261 -12.90 10.94 13.19
C GLY A 261 -14.23 11.32 13.88
N GLY A 262 -14.98 10.31 14.33
CA GLY A 262 -16.23 10.48 15.07
C GLY A 262 -16.08 10.61 16.58
N ASP A 263 -14.87 10.54 17.14
CA ASP A 263 -14.64 10.73 18.58
C ASP A 263 -14.41 12.20 18.91
N ALA A 264 -15.34 12.79 19.66
CA ALA A 264 -15.27 14.20 20.08
C ALA A 264 -14.35 14.45 21.29
N ASN A 265 -13.79 13.40 21.92
CA ASN A 265 -12.95 13.53 23.11
C ASN A 265 -11.47 13.76 22.75
N ALA A 266 -11.11 13.62 21.48
CA ALA A 266 -9.75 13.86 21.03
C ALA A 266 -9.34 15.33 21.29
N PRO A 267 -8.14 15.58 21.83
CA PRO A 267 -7.66 16.94 22.04
C PRO A 267 -7.59 17.72 20.72
N VAL A 268 -8.00 18.97 20.72
CA VAL A 268 -7.90 19.85 19.54
C VAL A 268 -6.44 19.95 19.06
N GLY A 269 -5.48 19.91 19.97
CA GLY A 269 -4.05 19.89 19.64
C GLY A 269 -3.63 18.70 18.78
N LEU A 270 -4.34 17.56 18.87
CA LEU A 270 -4.05 16.39 18.02
C LEU A 270 -4.39 16.69 16.56
N LEU A 271 -5.53 17.34 16.30
CA LEU A 271 -5.91 17.74 14.94
C LEU A 271 -4.88 18.71 14.33
N TRP A 272 -4.34 19.63 15.16
CA TRP A 272 -3.28 20.53 14.70
C TRP A 272 -1.97 19.81 14.38
N VAL A 273 -1.64 18.73 15.11
CA VAL A 273 -0.47 17.90 14.80
C VAL A 273 -0.69 17.19 13.47
N GLU A 274 -1.85 16.58 13.28
CA GLU A 274 -2.23 15.92 12.02
C GLU A 274 -2.15 16.90 10.84
N ASP A 275 -2.78 18.09 10.95
CA ASP A 275 -2.74 19.12 9.92
C ASP A 275 -1.31 19.63 9.64
N SER A 276 -0.46 19.68 10.68
CA SER A 276 0.94 20.11 10.50
C SER A 276 1.75 19.07 9.71
N ILE A 277 1.47 17.78 9.89
CA ILE A 277 2.10 16.70 9.09
C ILE A 277 1.63 16.79 7.64
N ASP A 278 0.33 16.99 7.40
CA ASP A 278 -0.20 17.19 6.04
C ASP A 278 0.42 18.40 5.35
N GLN A 279 0.69 19.47 6.12
CA GLN A 279 1.33 20.68 5.59
C GLN A 279 2.78 20.41 5.14
N LEU A 280 3.55 19.54 5.86
CA LEU A 280 4.89 19.15 5.42
C LEU A 280 4.85 18.56 4.00
N VAL A 281 3.89 17.67 3.73
CA VAL A 281 3.73 17.05 2.41
C VAL A 281 3.31 18.08 1.36
N THR A 282 2.39 18.98 1.71
CA THR A 282 1.90 20.01 0.80
C THR A 282 3.03 20.96 0.39
N ASP A 283 3.85 21.39 1.35
CA ASP A 283 4.96 22.31 1.11
C ASP A 283 6.09 21.64 0.31
N ALA A 284 6.36 20.36 0.57
CA ALA A 284 7.39 19.59 -0.14
C ALA A 284 6.98 19.22 -1.59
N ALA A 285 5.70 19.27 -1.92
CA ALA A 285 5.17 18.92 -3.24
C ALA A 285 5.13 20.12 -4.23
N GLN A 286 5.48 21.34 -3.78
CA GLN A 286 5.52 22.56 -4.60
C GLN A 286 6.88 22.74 -5.27
#